data_f63c9196401a5dce8708c2f5648090cd
#
_entry.id   f63c9196401a5dce8708c2f5648090cd
#
_cell.length_a   1.000
_cell.length_b   1.000
_cell.length_c   1.000
_cell.angle_alpha   90.00
_cell.angle_beta   90.00
_cell.angle_gamma   90.00
#
_symmetry.space_group_name_H-M   'P 1'
#
loop_
_entity.id
_entity.type
_entity.pdbx_description
1 polymer ?
#
loop_
_entity_poly.entity_id
_entity_poly.type
_entity_poly.pdbx_seq_one_letter_code
_entity_poly.pdbx_strand_id
1 'polypeptide(L)'
;EWGGDPFQPNPDMPENYVMTKNEINRNGFVRGHIVASYDRVYSKDANEQTFYYSNISPMYSRFNTGAWSDCESFVQKMGRNKELCDTLYIVKGGTIREGEYRTVGSCPTVPNHYYMALLCLKNKGYKAIGLLFEHVNGESQTQACSIDYLESFTGVDFFCNMPDNIENAVERQCNPNSWNGLKNYIVVGK
;
A
#
# COMPACT_ATOMS: atom_id res chain seq x y z
N GLU A 1 7.31 22.24 14.89
CA GLU A 1 7.30 22.69 13.48
C GLU A 1 8.50 22.09 12.78
N TRP A 2 8.29 21.39 11.67
CA TRP A 2 9.37 20.89 10.84
C TRP A 2 9.98 22.06 10.09
N GLY A 3 11.18 22.47 10.46
CA GLY A 3 11.87 23.62 9.86
C GLY A 3 12.46 23.28 8.48
N GLY A 4 11.65 22.90 7.48
CA GLY A 4 12.11 22.61 6.14
C GLY A 4 11.42 21.40 5.49
N ASP A 5 12.01 20.86 4.43
CA ASP A 5 11.54 19.66 3.74
C ASP A 5 11.93 18.41 4.58
N PRO A 6 10.96 17.63 5.13
CA PRO A 6 11.27 16.50 6.01
C PRO A 6 11.82 15.27 5.26
N PHE A 7 11.71 15.24 3.93
CA PHE A 7 12.13 14.10 3.13
C PHE A 7 13.65 14.02 3.00
N GLN A 8 14.19 12.83 3.20
CA GLN A 8 15.62 12.59 3.25
C GLN A 8 16.01 11.20 2.71
N PRO A 9 17.26 11.01 2.27
CA PRO A 9 17.75 9.68 1.93
C PRO A 9 17.67 8.74 3.12
N ASN A 10 17.39 7.45 2.85
CA ASN A 10 17.50 6.41 3.86
C ASN A 10 18.98 6.09 4.07
N PRO A 11 19.54 6.25 5.29
CA PRO A 11 20.96 6.03 5.54
C PRO A 11 21.42 4.58 5.36
N ASP A 12 20.48 3.63 5.40
CA ASP A 12 20.75 2.19 5.24
C ASP A 12 20.68 1.71 3.77
N MET A 13 20.36 2.63 2.83
CA MET A 13 20.22 2.29 1.41
C MET A 13 21.34 2.92 0.58
N PRO A 14 21.90 2.21 -0.43
CA PRO A 14 22.79 2.82 -1.41
C PRO A 14 22.09 3.95 -2.17
N GLU A 15 22.75 5.10 -2.31
CA GLU A 15 22.18 6.33 -2.92
C GLU A 15 21.62 6.11 -4.33
N ASN A 16 22.23 5.24 -5.12
CA ASN A 16 21.85 4.96 -6.50
C ASN A 16 20.54 4.15 -6.63
N TYR A 17 19.97 3.67 -5.54
CA TYR A 17 18.70 2.93 -5.55
C TYR A 17 17.50 3.75 -5.08
N VAL A 18 17.68 5.02 -4.76
CA VAL A 18 16.62 5.87 -4.20
C VAL A 18 16.29 7.02 -5.14
N MET A 19 15.01 7.11 -5.52
CA MET A 19 14.53 8.26 -6.29
C MET A 19 14.62 9.55 -5.47
N THR A 20 14.99 10.64 -6.13
CA THR A 20 15.10 11.95 -5.51
C THR A 20 13.83 12.79 -5.70
N LYS A 21 13.69 13.86 -4.91
CA LYS A 21 12.64 14.87 -5.08
C LYS A 21 12.54 15.39 -6.52
N ASN A 22 13.69 15.64 -7.15
CA ASN A 22 13.73 16.22 -8.49
C ASN A 22 13.22 15.25 -9.55
N GLU A 23 13.54 13.96 -9.43
CA GLU A 23 13.07 12.93 -10.35
C GLU A 23 11.56 12.77 -10.27
N ILE A 24 10.97 12.82 -9.05
CA ILE A 24 9.54 12.70 -8.84
C ILE A 24 8.80 13.95 -9.32
N ASN A 25 9.15 15.13 -8.79
CA ASN A 25 8.37 16.36 -9.00
C ASN A 25 8.46 16.89 -10.42
N ARG A 26 9.63 16.79 -11.09
CA ARG A 26 9.81 17.27 -12.47
C ARG A 26 8.98 16.48 -13.49
N ASN A 27 8.54 15.29 -13.15
CA ASN A 27 7.76 14.43 -14.02
C ASN A 27 6.26 14.46 -13.74
N GLY A 28 5.79 15.43 -12.94
CA GLY A 28 4.36 15.64 -12.67
C GLY A 28 3.78 14.73 -11.59
N PHE A 29 4.63 14.09 -10.81
CA PHE A 29 4.22 13.29 -9.66
C PHE A 29 4.42 14.05 -8.35
N VAL A 30 3.74 13.58 -7.31
CA VAL A 30 3.98 13.97 -5.91
C VAL A 30 4.70 12.83 -5.18
N ARG A 31 5.34 13.16 -4.08
CA ARG A 31 6.00 12.21 -3.18
C ARG A 31 4.94 11.50 -2.34
N GLY A 32 4.45 10.36 -2.83
CA GLY A 32 3.47 9.54 -2.13
C GLY A 32 4.12 8.61 -1.11
N HIS A 33 3.62 8.58 0.11
CA HIS A 33 4.05 7.63 1.13
C HIS A 33 3.48 6.23 0.84
N ILE A 34 4.29 5.19 0.98
CA ILE A 34 3.80 3.81 1.03
C ILE A 34 3.27 3.51 2.43
N VAL A 35 4.09 3.71 3.46
CA VAL A 35 3.63 3.69 4.86
C VAL A 35 3.34 5.13 5.26
N ALA A 36 2.08 5.43 5.56
CA ALA A 36 1.67 6.78 5.92
C ALA A 36 2.35 7.27 7.21
N SER A 37 2.71 8.56 7.25
CA SER A 37 3.27 9.19 8.44
C SER A 37 2.35 9.00 9.66
N TYR A 38 1.04 9.10 9.46
CA TYR A 38 0.05 8.90 10.52
C TYR A 38 0.00 7.48 11.10
N ASP A 39 0.53 6.48 10.40
CA ASP A 39 0.66 5.10 10.90
C ASP A 39 1.78 4.96 11.93
N ARG A 40 2.68 5.95 12.03
CA ARG A 40 3.91 5.91 12.85
C ARG A 40 4.03 7.06 13.86
N VAL A 41 2.91 7.69 14.22
CA VAL A 41 2.90 8.84 15.18
C VAL A 41 3.16 8.46 16.64
N TYR A 42 3.29 7.21 16.95
CA TYR A 42 3.60 6.71 18.31
C TYR A 42 5.05 6.98 18.74
N SER A 43 5.94 7.25 17.83
CA SER A 43 7.36 7.55 18.06
C SER A 43 7.84 8.57 17.05
N LYS A 44 8.64 9.55 17.49
CA LYS A 44 9.26 10.55 16.61
C LYS A 44 10.14 9.88 15.57
N ASP A 45 11.03 8.98 15.97
CA ASP A 45 11.96 8.29 15.09
C ASP A 45 11.22 7.44 14.05
N ALA A 46 10.18 6.69 14.48
CA ALA A 46 9.37 5.90 13.56
C ALA A 46 8.61 6.78 12.56
N ASN A 47 8.16 7.97 12.97
CA ASN A 47 7.52 8.94 12.08
C ASN A 47 8.52 9.55 11.10
N GLU A 48 9.70 9.95 11.55
CA GLU A 48 10.77 10.48 10.70
C GLU A 48 11.19 9.49 9.60
N GLN A 49 11.27 8.20 9.91
CA GLN A 49 11.57 7.14 8.95
C GLN A 49 10.56 7.04 7.81
N THR A 50 9.30 7.46 8.02
CA THR A 50 8.31 7.46 6.92
C THR A 50 8.65 8.47 5.83
N PHE A 51 9.48 9.47 6.09
CA PHE A 51 9.94 10.47 5.14
C PHE A 51 11.23 10.08 4.40
N TYR A 52 11.78 8.91 4.66
CA TYR A 52 12.87 8.38 3.85
C TYR A 52 12.41 8.11 2.43
N TYR A 53 13.21 8.48 1.43
CA TYR A 53 12.88 8.24 0.02
C TYR A 53 12.63 6.76 -0.30
N SER A 54 13.17 5.83 0.47
CA SER A 54 12.86 4.39 0.35
C SER A 54 11.40 4.04 0.68
N ASN A 55 10.67 4.93 1.35
CA ASN A 55 9.23 4.81 1.62
C ASN A 55 8.38 5.69 0.69
N ILE A 56 8.98 6.33 -0.30
CA ILE A 56 8.32 7.28 -1.19
C ILE A 56 8.24 6.72 -2.60
N SER A 57 7.07 6.84 -3.19
CA SER A 57 6.80 6.42 -4.56
C SER A 57 6.21 7.57 -5.37
N PRO A 58 6.49 7.64 -6.70
CA PRO A 58 5.90 8.66 -7.55
C PRO A 58 4.40 8.40 -7.74
N MET A 59 3.58 9.25 -7.18
CA MET A 59 2.12 9.14 -7.30
C MET A 59 1.54 10.35 -8.03
N TYR A 60 0.49 10.15 -8.83
CA TYR A 60 -0.32 11.28 -9.28
C TYR A 60 -1.02 11.93 -8.08
N SER A 61 -1.11 13.25 -8.08
CA SER A 61 -1.67 13.99 -6.94
C SER A 61 -3.09 13.54 -6.60
N ARG A 62 -3.97 13.41 -7.61
CA ARG A 62 -5.35 12.95 -7.39
C ARG A 62 -5.45 11.54 -6.87
N PHE A 63 -4.57 10.66 -7.31
CA PHE A 63 -4.47 9.29 -6.78
C PHE A 63 -4.05 9.30 -5.30
N ASN A 64 -2.98 10.02 -4.97
CA ASN A 64 -2.43 10.10 -3.63
C ASN A 64 -3.42 10.69 -2.61
N THR A 65 -4.14 11.75 -2.98
CA THR A 65 -5.11 12.44 -2.11
C THR A 65 -6.54 11.87 -2.19
N GLY A 66 -6.79 10.98 -3.12
CA GLY A 66 -8.08 10.29 -3.32
C GLY A 66 -8.00 8.81 -2.91
N ALA A 67 -8.07 7.90 -3.89
CA ALA A 67 -8.21 6.46 -3.65
C ALA A 67 -7.19 5.88 -2.66
N TRP A 68 -5.91 6.32 -2.71
CA TRP A 68 -4.88 5.87 -1.78
C TRP A 68 -5.15 6.36 -0.36
N SER A 69 -5.38 7.66 -0.17
CA SER A 69 -5.66 8.26 1.14
C SER A 69 -6.97 7.75 1.76
N ASP A 70 -8.01 7.52 0.95
CA ASP A 70 -9.28 6.97 1.43
C ASP A 70 -9.07 5.56 1.99
N CYS A 71 -8.27 4.74 1.31
CA CYS A 71 -7.95 3.40 1.77
C CYS A 71 -7.04 3.42 3.01
N GLU A 72 -6.08 4.33 3.09
CA GLU A 72 -5.30 4.54 4.31
C GLU A 72 -6.19 4.88 5.51
N SER A 73 -7.14 5.78 5.30
CA SER A 73 -8.13 6.13 6.34
C SER A 73 -8.98 4.93 6.76
N PHE A 74 -9.37 4.09 5.81
CA PHE A 74 -10.10 2.85 6.09
C PHE A 74 -9.27 1.88 6.94
N VAL A 75 -8.03 1.55 6.54
CA VAL A 75 -7.20 0.59 7.28
C VAL A 75 -6.82 1.10 8.67
N GLN A 76 -6.63 2.42 8.82
CA GLN A 76 -6.38 3.03 10.13
C GLN A 76 -7.59 2.90 11.08
N LYS A 77 -8.80 3.11 10.57
CA LYS A 77 -10.03 2.91 11.35
C LYS A 77 -10.21 1.44 11.75
N MET A 78 -9.94 0.53 10.81
CA MET A 78 -10.01 -0.91 11.08
C MET A 78 -9.01 -1.34 12.15
N GLY A 79 -7.74 -0.98 12.00
CA GLY A 79 -6.66 -1.39 12.92
C GLY A 79 -6.79 -0.80 14.33
N ARG A 80 -7.44 0.35 14.48
CA ARG A 80 -7.66 1.03 15.77
C ARG A 80 -8.94 0.56 16.47
N ASN A 81 -9.87 -0.07 15.76
CA ASN A 81 -11.13 -0.53 16.35
C ASN A 81 -11.04 -2.00 16.75
N LYS A 82 -10.87 -2.23 18.06
CA LYS A 82 -10.77 -3.57 18.63
C LYS A 82 -12.06 -4.40 18.53
N GLU A 83 -13.19 -3.79 18.24
CA GLU A 83 -14.44 -4.52 17.94
C GLU A 83 -14.39 -5.15 16.54
N LEU A 84 -13.66 -4.55 15.61
CA LEU A 84 -13.54 -5.01 14.22
C LEU A 84 -12.34 -5.93 14.00
N CYS A 85 -11.22 -5.65 14.66
CA CYS A 85 -9.96 -6.34 14.43
C CYS A 85 -9.09 -6.32 15.70
N ASP A 86 -8.61 -7.48 16.13
CA ASP A 86 -7.65 -7.56 17.24
C ASP A 86 -6.26 -7.15 16.78
N THR A 87 -5.85 -7.64 15.60
CA THR A 87 -4.62 -7.25 14.91
C THR A 87 -4.88 -7.17 13.40
N LEU A 88 -4.46 -6.08 12.80
CA LEU A 88 -4.48 -5.87 11.35
C LEU A 88 -3.05 -5.85 10.82
N TYR A 89 -2.71 -6.86 10.02
CA TYR A 89 -1.46 -6.89 9.25
C TYR A 89 -1.73 -6.25 7.89
N ILE A 90 -0.83 -5.34 7.49
CA ILE A 90 -0.99 -4.57 6.25
C ILE A 90 0.33 -4.60 5.49
N VAL A 91 0.30 -5.05 4.24
CA VAL A 91 1.41 -4.90 3.29
C VAL A 91 0.96 -3.94 2.19
N LYS A 92 1.76 -2.91 1.94
CA LYS A 92 1.48 -1.89 0.92
C LYS A 92 2.64 -1.82 -0.07
N GLY A 93 2.37 -1.57 -1.34
CA GLY A 93 3.41 -1.36 -2.33
C GLY A 93 2.89 -0.85 -3.67
N GLY A 94 3.83 -0.52 -4.53
CA GLY A 94 3.60 -0.34 -5.97
C GLY A 94 4.09 -1.56 -6.74
N THR A 95 3.51 -1.82 -7.89
CA THR A 95 3.93 -2.92 -8.77
C THR A 95 5.32 -2.65 -9.36
N ILE A 96 6.20 -3.65 -9.27
CA ILE A 96 7.57 -3.59 -9.79
C ILE A 96 7.89 -4.77 -10.73
N ARG A 97 6.90 -5.64 -10.99
CA ARG A 97 7.04 -6.72 -11.95
C ARG A 97 7.20 -6.14 -13.36
N GLU A 98 7.95 -6.80 -14.21
CA GLU A 98 8.12 -6.40 -15.61
C GLU A 98 6.76 -6.28 -16.31
N GLY A 99 6.54 -5.16 -17.00
CA GLY A 99 5.25 -4.81 -17.61
C GLY A 99 4.27 -4.08 -16.68
N GLU A 100 4.48 -4.11 -15.37
CA GLU A 100 3.61 -3.47 -14.38
C GLU A 100 4.15 -2.15 -13.83
N TYR A 101 5.16 -1.60 -14.46
CA TYR A 101 5.67 -0.25 -14.22
C TYR A 101 6.13 0.40 -15.51
N ARG A 102 6.32 1.71 -15.49
CA ARG A 102 6.80 2.51 -16.62
C ARG A 102 7.88 3.46 -16.18
N THR A 103 8.68 3.91 -17.13
CA THR A 103 9.61 5.03 -16.95
C THR A 103 8.96 6.30 -17.50
N VAL A 104 8.99 7.38 -16.74
CA VAL A 104 8.44 8.70 -17.15
C VAL A 104 9.51 9.76 -16.94
N GLY A 105 10.06 10.29 -18.02
CA GLY A 105 11.17 11.24 -17.98
C GLY A 105 12.37 10.66 -17.25
N SER A 106 12.83 11.34 -16.20
CA SER A 106 13.91 10.88 -15.32
C SER A 106 13.45 9.99 -14.17
N CYS A 107 12.15 9.69 -14.07
CA CYS A 107 11.59 8.83 -13.02
C CYS A 107 11.60 7.38 -13.51
N PRO A 108 12.52 6.52 -13.03
CA PRO A 108 12.79 5.22 -13.66
C PRO A 108 11.70 4.18 -13.38
N THR A 109 11.03 4.30 -12.25
CA THR A 109 10.03 3.32 -11.82
C THR A 109 8.77 4.02 -11.33
N VAL A 110 7.77 4.06 -12.19
CA VAL A 110 6.42 4.54 -11.88
C VAL A 110 5.48 3.36 -11.93
N PRO A 111 4.97 2.85 -10.81
CA PRO A 111 4.05 1.72 -10.78
C PRO A 111 2.81 1.98 -11.62
N ASN A 112 2.33 0.95 -12.35
CA ASN A 112 1.05 1.01 -13.04
C ASN A 112 -0.11 0.77 -12.08
N HIS A 113 0.16 0.03 -11.00
CA HIS A 113 -0.80 -0.21 -9.93
C HIS A 113 -0.13 -0.06 -8.57
N TYR A 114 -0.95 0.26 -7.57
CA TYR A 114 -0.58 0.13 -6.16
C TYR A 114 -1.48 -0.93 -5.51
N TYR A 115 -1.04 -1.47 -4.39
CA TYR A 115 -1.79 -2.51 -3.70
C TYR A 115 -1.71 -2.39 -2.18
N MET A 116 -2.71 -2.98 -1.51
CA MET A 116 -2.67 -3.29 -0.09
C MET A 116 -3.15 -4.73 0.11
N ALA A 117 -2.33 -5.57 0.75
CA ALA A 117 -2.74 -6.87 1.25
C ALA A 117 -3.10 -6.73 2.72
N LEU A 118 -4.30 -7.10 3.10
CA LEU A 118 -4.84 -6.97 4.45
C LEU A 118 -5.15 -8.33 5.05
N LEU A 119 -4.64 -8.59 6.25
CA LEU A 119 -4.96 -9.78 7.03
C LEU A 119 -5.42 -9.34 8.43
N CYS A 120 -6.67 -9.61 8.75
CA CYS A 120 -7.27 -9.28 10.04
C CYS A 120 -7.40 -10.53 10.90
N LEU A 121 -6.81 -10.50 12.10
CA LEU A 121 -7.05 -11.46 13.16
C LEU A 121 -8.16 -10.92 14.08
N LYS A 122 -9.21 -11.72 14.29
CA LYS A 122 -10.30 -11.43 15.23
C LYS A 122 -10.79 -12.71 15.90
N ASN A 123 -10.80 -12.74 17.24
CA ASN A 123 -11.28 -13.89 18.02
C ASN A 123 -10.65 -15.23 17.57
N LYS A 124 -9.35 -15.26 17.33
CA LYS A 124 -8.57 -16.41 16.80
C LYS A 124 -8.93 -16.84 15.36
N GLY A 125 -9.82 -16.12 14.69
CA GLY A 125 -10.13 -16.33 13.26
C GLY A 125 -9.41 -15.30 12.39
N TYR A 126 -9.09 -15.70 11.15
CA TYR A 126 -8.46 -14.84 10.17
C TYR A 126 -9.40 -14.55 9.00
N LYS A 127 -9.27 -13.36 8.44
CA LYS A 127 -9.82 -13.01 7.13
C LYS A 127 -8.81 -12.14 6.40
N ALA A 128 -8.71 -12.31 5.09
CA ALA A 128 -7.81 -11.50 4.27
C ALA A 128 -8.55 -10.91 3.06
N ILE A 129 -7.97 -9.88 2.48
CA ILE A 129 -8.41 -9.26 1.23
C ILE A 129 -7.26 -8.50 0.59
N GLY A 130 -7.15 -8.62 -0.71
CA GLY A 130 -6.30 -7.79 -1.54
C GLY A 130 -7.07 -6.57 -2.05
N LEU A 131 -6.41 -5.42 -2.11
CA LEU A 131 -6.90 -4.20 -2.74
C LEU A 131 -5.90 -3.79 -3.81
N LEU A 132 -6.39 -3.60 -5.03
CA LEU A 132 -5.61 -3.21 -6.19
C LEU A 132 -6.12 -1.87 -6.72
N PHE A 133 -5.21 -0.95 -6.98
CA PHE A 133 -5.49 0.42 -7.39
C PHE A 133 -4.81 0.70 -8.72
N GLU A 134 -5.55 1.08 -9.73
CA GLU A 134 -4.98 1.57 -10.96
C GLU A 134 -4.34 2.95 -10.74
N HIS A 135 -3.07 3.11 -11.15
CA HIS A 135 -2.35 4.37 -10.97
C HIS A 135 -2.56 5.30 -12.16
N VAL A 136 -3.59 6.12 -12.10
CA VAL A 136 -3.99 7.06 -13.15
C VAL A 136 -4.04 8.50 -12.66
N ASN A 137 -3.90 9.45 -13.58
CA ASN A 137 -4.07 10.89 -13.29
C ASN A 137 -5.56 11.28 -13.36
N GLY A 138 -6.37 10.68 -12.51
CA GLY A 138 -7.82 10.85 -12.50
C GLY A 138 -8.46 10.09 -11.37
N GLU A 139 -9.71 9.69 -11.57
CA GLU A 139 -10.40 8.78 -10.65
C GLU A 139 -9.82 7.37 -10.81
N SER A 140 -9.19 6.88 -9.78
CA SER A 140 -8.67 5.52 -9.72
C SER A 140 -9.79 4.56 -9.31
N GLN A 141 -9.93 3.47 -10.06
CA GLN A 141 -10.77 2.36 -9.63
C GLN A 141 -10.00 1.53 -8.60
N THR A 142 -10.65 1.30 -7.46
CA THR A 142 -10.15 0.36 -6.46
C THR A 142 -10.88 -0.96 -6.61
N GLN A 143 -10.12 -2.02 -6.75
CA GLN A 143 -10.63 -3.38 -6.92
C GLN A 143 -10.30 -4.20 -5.67
N ALA A 144 -11.24 -5.08 -5.28
CA ALA A 144 -11.00 -6.07 -4.25
C ALA A 144 -10.72 -7.43 -4.89
N CYS A 145 -9.77 -8.17 -4.36
CA CYS A 145 -9.39 -9.49 -4.85
C CYS A 145 -9.02 -10.43 -3.70
N SER A 146 -8.82 -11.70 -4.01
CA SER A 146 -8.18 -12.64 -3.09
C SER A 146 -6.69 -12.31 -2.94
N ILE A 147 -6.05 -12.79 -1.88
CA ILE A 147 -4.60 -12.67 -1.74
C ILE A 147 -3.90 -13.49 -2.84
N ASP A 148 -4.32 -14.73 -3.12
CA ASP A 148 -3.81 -15.55 -4.24
C ASP A 148 -3.79 -14.78 -5.57
N TYR A 149 -4.86 -14.03 -5.87
CA TYR A 149 -4.88 -13.19 -7.08
C TYR A 149 -3.85 -12.07 -7.01
N LEU A 150 -3.77 -11.39 -5.87
CA LEU A 150 -2.82 -10.28 -5.68
C LEU A 150 -1.37 -10.78 -5.79
N GLU A 151 -1.07 -11.97 -5.28
CA GLU A 151 0.23 -12.63 -5.42
C GLU A 151 0.58 -12.95 -6.87
N SER A 152 -0.37 -13.54 -7.59
CA SER A 152 -0.19 -13.82 -9.02
C SER A 152 0.05 -12.54 -9.84
N PHE A 153 -0.56 -11.43 -9.40
CA PHE A 153 -0.44 -10.14 -10.07
C PHE A 153 0.88 -9.44 -9.74
N THR A 154 1.28 -9.45 -8.46
CA THR A 154 2.47 -8.72 -7.98
C THR A 154 3.76 -9.53 -8.03
N GLY A 155 3.67 -10.84 -7.96
CA GLY A 155 4.80 -11.75 -7.78
C GLY A 155 5.36 -11.77 -6.36
N VAL A 156 4.60 -11.25 -5.38
CA VAL A 156 4.97 -11.21 -3.96
C VAL A 156 4.15 -12.24 -3.22
N ASP A 157 4.81 -13.07 -2.42
CA ASP A 157 4.20 -14.02 -1.49
C ASP A 157 3.86 -13.30 -0.19
N PHE A 158 2.55 -13.10 0.08
CA PHE A 158 2.08 -12.39 1.26
C PHE A 158 1.80 -13.36 2.41
N PHE A 159 2.07 -12.92 3.63
CA PHE A 159 1.75 -13.64 4.86
C PHE A 159 2.39 -15.04 5.00
N CYS A 160 3.45 -15.34 4.25
CA CYS A 160 4.18 -16.61 4.16
C CYS A 160 4.70 -17.18 5.51
N ASN A 161 4.55 -16.47 6.61
CA ASN A 161 4.88 -16.97 7.95
C ASN A 161 3.67 -17.60 8.67
N MET A 162 2.52 -17.70 8.02
CA MET A 162 1.35 -18.40 8.56
C MET A 162 1.51 -19.92 8.36
N PRO A 163 0.87 -20.74 9.19
CA PRO A 163 0.76 -22.18 8.89
C PRO A 163 0.01 -22.39 7.56
N ASP A 164 0.57 -23.19 6.65
CA ASP A 164 0.08 -23.42 5.28
C ASP A 164 -1.43 -23.70 5.18
N ASN A 165 -1.99 -24.46 6.14
CA ASN A 165 -3.42 -24.79 6.13
C ASN A 165 -4.31 -23.59 6.44
N ILE A 166 -3.82 -22.60 7.20
CA ILE A 166 -4.52 -21.35 7.50
C ILE A 166 -4.33 -20.38 6.35
N GLU A 167 -3.09 -20.19 5.90
CA GLU A 167 -2.69 -19.35 4.79
C GLU A 167 -3.51 -19.68 3.53
N ASN A 168 -3.42 -20.89 3.02
CA ASN A 168 -4.18 -21.38 1.87
C ASN A 168 -5.70 -21.18 1.96
N ALA A 169 -6.28 -21.29 3.18
CA ALA A 169 -7.71 -21.11 3.38
C ALA A 169 -8.14 -19.64 3.38
N VAL A 170 -7.27 -18.76 3.84
CA VAL A 170 -7.53 -17.31 3.99
C VAL A 170 -7.27 -16.57 2.70
N GLU A 171 -6.23 -16.95 1.96
CA GLU A 171 -5.78 -16.26 0.74
C GLU A 171 -6.72 -16.45 -0.44
N ARG A 172 -7.45 -17.54 -0.50
CA ARG A 172 -8.51 -17.80 -1.51
C ARG A 172 -9.76 -16.96 -1.30
N GLN A 173 -9.90 -16.31 -0.14
CA GLN A 173 -11.11 -15.56 0.18
C GLN A 173 -11.09 -14.18 -0.45
N CYS A 174 -12.22 -13.78 -1.03
CA CYS A 174 -12.49 -12.40 -1.38
C CYS A 174 -13.95 -12.07 -1.02
N ASN A 175 -14.16 -11.51 0.16
CA ASN A 175 -15.49 -11.09 0.61
C ASN A 175 -15.47 -9.64 1.13
N PRO A 176 -15.57 -8.62 0.27
CA PRO A 176 -15.59 -7.21 0.67
C PRO A 176 -16.71 -6.88 1.66
N ASN A 177 -17.83 -7.64 1.64
CA ASN A 177 -18.94 -7.41 2.54
C ASN A 177 -18.61 -7.71 4.02
N SER A 178 -17.60 -8.54 4.27
CA SER A 178 -17.11 -8.83 5.63
C SER A 178 -16.20 -7.72 6.18
N TRP A 179 -15.83 -6.76 5.34
CA TRP A 179 -14.98 -5.61 5.70
C TRP A 179 -15.83 -4.35 5.79
N ASN A 180 -15.83 -3.71 6.94
CA ASN A 180 -16.63 -2.51 7.18
C ASN A 180 -16.07 -1.32 6.38
N GLY A 181 -16.64 -1.06 5.20
CA GLY A 181 -16.22 0.03 4.30
C GLY A 181 -15.84 -0.40 2.88
N LEU A 182 -15.75 -1.70 2.57
CA LEU A 182 -15.37 -2.18 1.23
C LEU A 182 -16.53 -2.74 0.40
N LYS A 183 -17.76 -2.59 0.85
CA LYS A 183 -18.95 -3.21 0.22
C LYS A 183 -19.16 -2.88 -1.26
N ASN A 184 -18.70 -1.71 -1.69
CA ASN A 184 -18.92 -1.20 -3.05
C ASN A 184 -17.71 -1.44 -3.98
N TYR A 185 -16.69 -2.14 -3.50
CA TYR A 185 -15.51 -2.40 -4.32
C TYR A 185 -15.81 -3.48 -5.37
N ILE A 186 -15.30 -3.26 -6.59
CA ILE A 186 -15.41 -4.24 -7.68
C ILE A 186 -14.52 -5.43 -7.33
N VAL A 187 -15.09 -6.63 -7.40
CA VAL A 187 -14.33 -7.86 -7.13
C VAL A 187 -13.75 -8.39 -8.45
N VAL A 188 -12.44 -8.62 -8.45
CA VAL A 188 -11.69 -9.18 -9.59
C VAL A 188 -10.98 -10.47 -9.17
N GLY A 189 -10.59 -11.30 -10.16
CA GLY A 189 -9.81 -12.51 -9.90
C GLY A 189 -10.58 -13.56 -9.09
N LYS A 190 -11.83 -13.82 -9.45
CA LYS A 190 -12.62 -14.93 -8.87
C LYS A 190 -12.21 -16.25 -9.49
#